data_413a3a6052591e2f834e7dec746566c6
#
_entry.id   413a3a6052591e2f834e7dec746566c6
#
_cell.length_a   1.000
_cell.length_b   1.000
_cell.length_c   1.000
_cell.angle_alpha   90.00
_cell.angle_beta   90.00
_cell.angle_gamma   90.00
#
_symmetry.space_group_name_H-M   'P 1'
#
loop_
_entity.id
_entity.type
_entity.pdbx_description
1 polymer ?
#
loop_
_entity_poly.entity_id
_entity_poly.type
_entity_poly.pdbx_seq_one_letter_code
_entity_poly.pdbx_strand_id
1 'polypeptide(L)'
;MAIEKKYVETPLMKQYYAVKAVHPDAILLFRVGDFYETFGDDAIKASGILGITLTRRANGAATFVELAGFPYHAIDTYLPKLVRAGERVAICEQLEDPKQVKGLVKRGVIELVTPGVVLGDNILANKENTYLAAVYFGRKNTGVAFLDISTGEFYAAEGSDAYIDKLISNLAPKEIIYQRGYEDRFSDAFGSRHYTSVSYTHLRAHETELHLVC
;
A
#
# COMPACT_ATOMS: atom_id res chain seq x y z
N MET A 1 -11.78 -40.80 12.71
CA MET A 1 -12.21 -39.41 12.95
C MET A 1 -10.99 -38.60 13.35
N ALA A 2 -10.41 -37.84 12.43
CA ALA A 2 -9.31 -36.94 12.73
C ALA A 2 -9.91 -35.71 13.44
N ILE A 3 -9.51 -35.47 14.68
CA ILE A 3 -9.84 -34.27 15.43
C ILE A 3 -9.10 -33.13 14.73
N GLU A 4 -9.79 -32.31 13.96
CA GLU A 4 -9.25 -31.02 13.51
C GLU A 4 -8.84 -30.22 14.74
N LYS A 5 -7.54 -30.12 14.99
CA LYS A 5 -7.02 -29.22 16.00
C LYS A 5 -7.35 -27.80 15.56
N LYS A 6 -8.36 -27.21 16.19
CA LYS A 6 -8.74 -25.82 16.03
C LYS A 6 -7.57 -24.96 16.50
N TYR A 7 -6.77 -24.44 15.57
CA TYR A 7 -5.66 -23.53 15.86
C TYR A 7 -6.23 -22.26 16.50
N VAL A 8 -5.93 -22.06 17.76
CA VAL A 8 -6.33 -20.84 18.48
C VAL A 8 -5.18 -19.83 18.32
N GLU A 9 -5.38 -18.89 17.45
CA GLU A 9 -4.46 -17.75 17.29
C GLU A 9 -4.39 -16.89 18.55
N THR A 10 -3.22 -16.32 18.81
CA THR A 10 -3.08 -15.37 19.91
C THR A 10 -3.91 -14.10 19.66
N PRO A 11 -4.38 -13.40 20.72
CA PRO A 11 -5.16 -12.17 20.55
C PRO A 11 -4.43 -11.12 19.69
N LEU A 12 -3.09 -11.03 19.80
CA LEU A 12 -2.27 -10.15 18.97
C LEU A 12 -2.36 -10.51 17.48
N MET A 13 -2.24 -11.79 17.14
CA MET A 13 -2.27 -12.24 15.75
C MET A 13 -3.67 -12.08 15.15
N LYS A 14 -4.73 -12.30 15.92
CA LYS A 14 -6.09 -12.00 15.49
C LYS A 14 -6.26 -10.53 15.11
N GLN A 15 -5.70 -9.62 15.92
CA GLN A 15 -5.73 -8.18 15.65
C GLN A 15 -4.91 -7.86 14.38
N TYR A 16 -3.72 -8.45 14.23
CA TYR A 16 -2.89 -8.28 13.04
C TYR A 16 -3.64 -8.70 11.77
N TYR A 17 -4.19 -9.91 11.73
CA TYR A 17 -4.90 -10.41 10.56
C TYR A 17 -6.18 -9.64 10.24
N ALA A 18 -6.87 -9.14 11.26
CA ALA A 18 -8.04 -8.27 11.05
C ALA A 18 -7.65 -6.96 10.35
N VAL A 19 -6.53 -6.35 10.74
CA VAL A 19 -6.00 -5.14 10.07
C VAL A 19 -5.47 -5.47 8.67
N LYS A 20 -4.72 -6.59 8.54
CA LYS A 20 -4.16 -7.03 7.25
C LYS A 20 -5.26 -7.33 6.22
N ALA A 21 -6.39 -7.87 6.62
CA ALA A 21 -7.52 -8.14 5.72
C ALA A 21 -8.11 -6.88 5.08
N VAL A 22 -7.94 -5.71 5.70
CA VAL A 22 -8.36 -4.40 5.15
C VAL A 22 -7.31 -3.86 4.16
N HIS A 23 -6.04 -4.23 4.35
CA HIS A 23 -4.90 -3.79 3.53
C HIS A 23 -4.11 -4.99 3.00
N PRO A 24 -4.74 -5.88 2.19
CA PRO A 24 -4.13 -7.16 1.78
C PRO A 24 -2.87 -6.99 0.93
N ASP A 25 -2.78 -5.92 0.18
CA ASP A 25 -1.75 -5.57 -0.79
C ASP A 25 -0.63 -4.68 -0.22
N ALA A 26 -0.70 -4.31 1.06
CA ALA A 26 0.32 -3.49 1.72
C ALA A 26 1.12 -4.31 2.74
N ILE A 27 2.43 -4.08 2.85
CA ILE A 27 3.22 -4.58 3.98
C ILE A 27 2.72 -3.89 5.24
N LEU A 28 2.24 -4.65 6.21
CA LEU A 28 1.71 -4.11 7.45
C LEU A 28 2.84 -3.99 8.50
N LEU A 29 3.26 -2.76 8.78
CA LEU A 29 4.15 -2.44 9.90
C LEU A 29 3.30 -2.28 11.17
N PHE A 30 3.29 -3.30 12.01
CA PHE A 30 2.40 -3.40 13.16
C PHE A 30 3.15 -3.09 14.45
N ARG A 31 2.77 -2.03 15.15
CA ARG A 31 3.45 -1.60 16.37
C ARG A 31 3.26 -2.59 17.52
N VAL A 32 4.36 -3.15 18.02
CA VAL A 32 4.39 -4.05 19.17
C VAL A 32 5.48 -3.58 20.15
N GLY A 33 5.07 -2.89 21.20
CA GLY A 33 6.01 -2.26 22.14
C GLY A 33 6.91 -1.26 21.40
N ASP A 34 8.22 -1.44 21.46
CA ASP A 34 9.22 -0.56 20.84
C ASP A 34 9.61 -0.95 19.41
N PHE A 35 8.85 -1.87 18.78
CA PHE A 35 9.14 -2.35 17.44
C PHE A 35 7.94 -2.15 16.50
N TYR A 36 8.25 -1.97 15.21
CA TYR A 36 7.34 -2.35 14.14
C TYR A 36 7.67 -3.79 13.75
N GLU A 37 6.68 -4.66 13.92
CA GLU A 37 6.75 -6.07 13.55
C GLU A 37 5.86 -6.31 12.33
N THR A 38 6.30 -7.21 11.47
CA THR A 38 5.52 -7.70 10.34
C THR A 38 5.58 -9.23 10.32
N PHE A 39 4.52 -9.90 9.84
CA PHE A 39 4.35 -11.35 10.00
C PHE A 39 4.04 -12.03 8.67
N GLY A 40 4.31 -13.35 8.61
CA GLY A 40 4.03 -14.20 7.46
C GLY A 40 4.74 -13.74 6.20
N ASP A 41 4.01 -13.66 5.08
CA ASP A 41 4.56 -13.26 3.78
C ASP A 41 5.13 -11.83 3.80
N ASP A 42 4.50 -10.91 4.56
CA ASP A 42 5.02 -9.55 4.74
C ASP A 42 6.39 -9.57 5.42
N ALA A 43 6.60 -10.46 6.41
CA ALA A 43 7.89 -10.59 7.10
C ALA A 43 8.97 -11.11 6.16
N ILE A 44 8.66 -12.12 5.35
CA ILE A 44 9.59 -12.67 4.37
C ILE A 44 10.01 -11.59 3.37
N LYS A 45 9.02 -10.87 2.82
CA LYS A 45 9.25 -9.79 1.85
C LYS A 45 10.05 -8.65 2.46
N ALA A 46 9.62 -8.14 3.63
CA ALA A 46 10.30 -7.03 4.31
C ALA A 46 11.73 -7.40 4.72
N SER A 47 11.97 -8.62 5.23
CA SER A 47 13.31 -9.11 5.57
C SER A 47 14.25 -9.08 4.37
N GLY A 48 13.79 -9.54 3.21
CA GLY A 48 14.57 -9.54 1.96
C GLY A 48 14.92 -8.13 1.48
N ILE A 49 13.96 -7.19 1.51
CA ILE A 49 14.16 -5.82 1.04
C ILE A 49 15.04 -5.02 2.01
N LEU A 50 14.80 -5.16 3.31
CA LEU A 50 15.47 -4.36 4.33
C LEU A 50 16.83 -4.91 4.76
N GLY A 51 17.11 -6.19 4.47
CA GLY A 51 18.31 -6.89 4.95
C GLY A 51 18.28 -7.12 6.47
N ILE A 52 17.08 -7.28 7.08
CA ILE A 52 16.91 -7.54 8.50
C ILE A 52 16.63 -9.02 8.76
N THR A 53 16.87 -9.48 9.98
CA THR A 53 16.71 -10.87 10.36
C THR A 53 15.27 -11.35 10.27
N LEU A 54 15.04 -12.43 9.51
CA LEU A 54 13.79 -13.18 9.55
C LEU A 54 13.86 -14.20 10.69
N THR A 55 12.89 -14.14 11.57
CA THR A 55 12.74 -15.05 12.72
C THR A 55 11.33 -15.63 12.75
N ARG A 56 10.96 -16.27 13.85
CA ARG A 56 9.63 -16.86 14.02
C ARG A 56 9.05 -16.53 15.39
N ARG A 57 7.74 -16.32 15.43
CA ARG A 57 6.99 -16.11 16.66
C ARG A 57 5.99 -17.25 16.87
N ALA A 58 5.86 -17.70 18.12
CA ALA A 58 4.82 -18.66 18.47
C ALA A 58 3.42 -18.01 18.35
N ASN A 59 2.50 -18.69 17.64
CA ASN A 59 1.13 -18.25 17.44
C ASN A 59 0.14 -19.31 17.98
N GLY A 60 0.06 -19.43 19.29
CA GLY A 60 -0.77 -20.42 19.96
C GLY A 60 -0.15 -21.82 20.02
N ALA A 61 -0.96 -22.85 20.31
CA ALA A 61 -0.48 -24.20 20.53
C ALA A 61 0.14 -24.82 19.26
N ALA A 62 1.46 -24.89 19.22
CA ALA A 62 2.27 -25.59 18.22
C ALA A 62 2.35 -24.98 16.80
N THR A 63 1.97 -23.73 16.60
CA THR A 63 2.20 -23.03 15.33
C THR A 63 3.19 -21.89 15.50
N PHE A 64 3.95 -21.63 14.45
CA PHE A 64 4.84 -20.49 14.33
C PHE A 64 4.45 -19.68 13.10
N VAL A 65 4.69 -18.38 13.17
CA VAL A 65 4.56 -17.45 12.04
C VAL A 65 5.89 -16.73 11.85
N GLU A 66 6.28 -16.51 10.63
CA GLU A 66 7.46 -15.72 10.27
C GLU A 66 7.30 -14.31 10.83
N LEU A 67 8.40 -13.76 11.32
CA LEU A 67 8.49 -12.44 11.95
C LEU A 67 9.74 -11.73 11.46
N ALA A 68 9.57 -10.50 11.02
CA ALA A 68 10.66 -9.53 10.87
C ALA A 68 10.25 -8.22 11.54
N GLY A 69 11.21 -7.45 12.01
CA GLY A 69 10.88 -6.17 12.66
C GLY A 69 12.12 -5.34 12.92
N PHE A 70 11.88 -4.07 13.21
CA PHE A 70 12.89 -3.08 13.53
C PHE A 70 12.37 -2.11 14.60
N PRO A 71 13.28 -1.44 15.35
CA PRO A 71 12.88 -0.45 16.35
C PRO A 71 12.04 0.67 15.73
N TYR A 72 10.95 1.09 16.41
CA TYR A 72 10.00 2.04 15.84
C TYR A 72 10.64 3.39 15.48
N HIS A 73 11.63 3.84 16.25
CA HIS A 73 12.34 5.08 15.98
C HIS A 73 13.23 5.04 14.71
N ALA A 74 13.41 3.85 14.13
CA ALA A 74 14.17 3.68 12.90
C ALA A 74 13.27 3.66 11.64
N ILE A 75 11.98 4.03 11.77
CA ILE A 75 11.02 4.02 10.65
C ILE A 75 11.53 4.87 9.48
N ASP A 76 12.11 6.05 9.74
CA ASP A 76 12.65 6.95 8.70
C ASP A 76 13.81 6.34 7.90
N THR A 77 14.46 5.30 8.44
CA THR A 77 15.52 4.56 7.75
C THR A 77 14.99 3.40 6.93
N TYR A 78 13.96 2.71 7.41
CA TYR A 78 13.47 1.47 6.81
C TYR A 78 12.28 1.65 5.87
N LEU A 79 11.34 2.51 6.22
CA LEU A 79 10.16 2.81 5.39
C LEU A 79 10.54 3.24 3.96
N PRO A 80 11.51 4.17 3.75
CA PRO A 80 11.93 4.54 2.40
C PRO A 80 12.44 3.38 1.56
N LYS A 81 13.08 2.38 2.16
CA LYS A 81 13.59 1.22 1.44
C LYS A 81 12.47 0.34 0.91
N LEU A 82 11.42 0.12 1.72
CA LEU A 82 10.23 -0.64 1.30
C LEU A 82 9.53 0.07 0.14
N VAL A 83 9.31 1.37 0.28
CA VAL A 83 8.59 2.17 -0.73
C VAL A 83 9.39 2.27 -2.04
N ARG A 84 10.73 2.44 -1.98
CA ARG A 84 11.60 2.41 -3.18
C ARG A 84 11.64 1.05 -3.86
N ALA A 85 11.42 -0.04 -3.12
CA ALA A 85 11.28 -1.37 -3.68
C ALA A 85 9.92 -1.60 -4.37
N GLY A 86 9.04 -0.57 -4.38
CA GLY A 86 7.72 -0.64 -5.01
C GLY A 86 6.62 -1.13 -4.08
N GLU A 87 6.88 -1.29 -2.78
CA GLU A 87 5.91 -1.80 -1.84
C GLU A 87 5.01 -0.71 -1.27
N ARG A 88 3.74 -1.03 -1.12
CA ARG A 88 2.80 -0.25 -0.30
C ARG A 88 3.00 -0.64 1.16
N VAL A 89 2.95 0.33 2.05
CA VAL A 89 3.21 0.12 3.47
C VAL A 89 2.09 0.72 4.30
N ALA A 90 1.41 -0.10 5.11
CA ALA A 90 0.43 0.35 6.10
C ALA A 90 1.11 0.47 7.47
N ILE A 91 1.13 1.67 8.02
CA ILE A 91 1.69 1.95 9.35
C ILE A 91 0.57 1.83 10.37
N CYS A 92 0.68 0.83 11.26
CA CYS A 92 -0.31 0.52 12.28
C CYS A 92 0.24 0.82 13.66
N GLU A 93 -0.32 1.84 14.32
CA GLU A 93 0.09 2.33 15.64
C GLU A 93 -0.83 1.86 16.77
N GLN A 94 -0.29 1.90 17.98
CA GLN A 94 -1.05 1.76 19.23
C GLN A 94 -1.87 3.03 19.45
N LEU A 95 -3.19 2.87 19.51
CA LEU A 95 -4.13 3.99 19.72
C LEU A 95 -4.40 4.30 21.19
N GLU A 96 -3.84 3.48 22.09
CA GLU A 96 -4.03 3.57 23.53
C GLU A 96 -2.66 3.47 24.24
N ASP A 97 -2.53 4.11 25.38
CA ASP A 97 -1.32 3.99 26.22
C ASP A 97 -1.27 2.58 26.86
N PRO A 98 -0.24 1.76 26.55
CA PRO A 98 -0.10 0.43 27.12
C PRO A 98 -0.08 0.38 28.64
N LYS A 99 0.31 1.48 29.30
CA LYS A 99 0.38 1.59 30.76
C LYS A 99 -1.00 1.75 31.41
N GLN A 100 -2.00 2.20 30.64
CA GLN A 100 -3.34 2.50 31.12
C GLN A 100 -4.36 1.41 30.80
N VAL A 101 -4.01 0.47 29.91
CA VAL A 101 -4.93 -0.57 29.43
C VAL A 101 -4.58 -1.92 30.06
N LYS A 102 -5.57 -2.57 30.67
CA LYS A 102 -5.47 -3.96 31.11
C LYS A 102 -5.81 -4.87 29.94
N GLY A 103 -4.81 -5.46 29.29
CA GLY A 103 -5.00 -6.40 28.17
C GLY A 103 -4.34 -5.98 26.87
N LEU A 104 -4.93 -6.38 25.75
CA LEU A 104 -4.40 -6.07 24.43
C LEU A 104 -4.71 -4.63 24.03
N VAL A 105 -3.68 -3.84 23.78
CA VAL A 105 -3.79 -2.45 23.31
C VAL A 105 -4.45 -2.41 21.94
N LYS A 106 -5.35 -1.47 21.75
CA LYS A 106 -6.02 -1.21 20.48
C LYS A 106 -5.05 -0.62 19.47
N ARG A 107 -5.11 -1.08 18.23
CA ARG A 107 -4.25 -0.60 17.13
C ARG A 107 -5.07 -0.23 15.92
N GLY A 108 -4.57 0.70 15.12
CA GLY A 108 -5.19 1.09 13.87
C GLY A 108 -4.16 1.62 12.88
N VAL A 109 -4.49 1.53 11.60
CA VAL A 109 -3.67 2.11 10.55
C VAL A 109 -3.83 3.63 10.60
N ILE A 110 -2.71 4.33 10.79
CA ILE A 110 -2.64 5.79 10.84
C ILE A 110 -2.21 6.38 9.51
N GLU A 111 -1.49 5.59 8.69
CA GLU A 111 -0.95 6.04 7.42
C GLU A 111 -0.80 4.86 6.46
N LEU A 112 -1.10 5.10 5.17
CA LEU A 112 -0.81 4.20 4.07
C LEU A 112 0.16 4.91 3.12
N VAL A 113 1.41 4.47 3.12
CA VAL A 113 2.45 5.03 2.25
C VAL A 113 2.57 4.19 1.00
N THR A 114 2.52 4.85 -0.16
CA THR A 114 2.58 4.19 -1.47
C THR A 114 3.70 4.78 -2.32
N PRO A 115 4.24 4.04 -3.30
CA PRO A 115 5.34 4.53 -4.15
C PRO A 115 5.03 5.81 -4.93
N GLY A 116 3.75 6.05 -5.26
CA GLY A 116 3.29 7.22 -6.00
C GLY A 116 2.98 8.44 -5.14
N VAL A 117 2.90 8.28 -3.80
CA VAL A 117 2.51 9.34 -2.85
C VAL A 117 3.58 9.47 -1.77
N VAL A 118 4.79 9.85 -2.19
CA VAL A 118 5.92 10.00 -1.27
C VAL A 118 6.21 11.49 -1.05
N LEU A 119 6.00 11.97 0.18
CA LEU A 119 6.16 13.38 0.58
C LEU A 119 7.43 13.66 1.41
N GLY A 120 8.32 12.69 1.60
CA GLY A 120 9.48 12.87 2.49
C GLY A 120 10.78 13.14 1.76
N ASP A 121 11.53 14.19 2.15
CA ASP A 121 12.87 14.52 1.62
C ASP A 121 13.84 13.33 1.65
N ASN A 122 13.71 12.45 2.64
CA ASN A 122 14.54 11.25 2.81
C ASN A 122 14.22 10.13 1.80
N ILE A 123 13.08 10.19 1.13
CA ILE A 123 12.64 9.20 0.15
C ILE A 123 12.94 9.66 -1.27
N LEU A 124 12.99 10.98 -1.50
CA LEU A 124 13.25 11.64 -2.78
C LEU A 124 14.78 11.82 -3.05
N ALA A 125 15.59 10.81 -2.76
CA ALA A 125 17.06 10.91 -2.90
C ALA A 125 17.58 11.14 -4.33
N ASN A 126 16.71 11.10 -5.36
CA ASN A 126 17.03 11.43 -6.73
C ASN A 126 16.13 12.58 -7.19
N LYS A 127 16.69 13.49 -7.99
CA LYS A 127 15.99 14.63 -8.67
C LYS A 127 15.05 14.14 -9.80
N GLU A 128 14.54 12.94 -9.71
CA GLU A 128 13.61 12.36 -10.68
C GLU A 128 12.18 12.53 -10.20
N ASN A 129 11.30 12.94 -11.11
CA ASN A 129 9.88 13.06 -10.83
C ASN A 129 9.29 11.71 -10.44
N THR A 130 8.44 11.71 -9.42
CA THR A 130 7.74 10.52 -8.94
C THR A 130 6.24 10.66 -9.22
N TYR A 131 5.82 10.19 -10.39
CA TYR A 131 4.43 10.31 -10.80
C TYR A 131 3.54 9.22 -10.20
N LEU A 132 2.39 9.66 -9.66
CA LEU A 132 1.18 8.88 -9.54
C LEU A 132 0.37 9.09 -10.82
N ALA A 133 -0.08 8.02 -11.47
CA ALA A 133 -0.98 8.11 -12.60
C ALA A 133 -2.39 7.62 -12.25
N ALA A 134 -3.40 8.26 -12.84
CA ALA A 134 -4.80 7.84 -12.77
C ALA A 134 -5.31 7.57 -14.18
N VAL A 135 -5.79 6.35 -14.44
CA VAL A 135 -6.36 5.94 -15.73
C VAL A 135 -7.87 5.82 -15.62
N TYR A 136 -8.58 6.43 -16.54
CA TYR A 136 -10.03 6.36 -16.67
C TYR A 136 -10.44 5.79 -18.02
N PHE A 137 -11.15 4.67 -18.01
CA PHE A 137 -11.69 4.02 -19.20
C PHE A 137 -13.06 4.61 -19.53
N GLY A 138 -13.09 5.57 -20.45
CA GLY A 138 -14.31 6.15 -20.99
C GLY A 138 -14.98 5.27 -22.05
N ARG A 139 -16.11 5.72 -22.58
CA ARG A 139 -16.87 4.97 -23.61
C ARG A 139 -16.18 4.93 -24.97
N LYS A 140 -15.44 5.97 -25.35
CA LYS A 140 -14.77 6.10 -26.64
C LYS A 140 -13.25 6.14 -26.51
N ASN A 141 -12.78 6.85 -25.52
CA ASN A 141 -11.37 7.12 -25.28
C ASN A 141 -11.00 6.75 -23.85
N THR A 142 -9.72 6.55 -23.62
CA THR A 142 -9.13 6.40 -22.30
C THR A 142 -8.48 7.72 -21.90
N GLY A 143 -8.73 8.16 -20.67
CA GLY A 143 -8.09 9.31 -20.07
C GLY A 143 -6.96 8.89 -19.15
N VAL A 144 -5.93 9.73 -19.03
CA VAL A 144 -4.88 9.58 -18.03
C VAL A 144 -4.54 10.93 -17.40
N ALA A 145 -4.27 10.92 -16.10
CA ALA A 145 -3.69 12.06 -15.40
C ALA A 145 -2.42 11.60 -14.67
N PHE A 146 -1.39 12.44 -14.63
CA PHE A 146 -0.15 12.23 -13.91
C PHE A 146 0.03 13.37 -12.91
N LEU A 147 0.39 13.04 -11.68
CA LEU A 147 0.64 13.99 -10.62
C LEU A 147 1.96 13.65 -9.94
N ASP A 148 2.88 14.59 -9.88
CA ASP A 148 4.00 14.57 -8.95
C ASP A 148 3.64 15.44 -7.74
N ILE A 149 3.41 14.79 -6.60
CA ILE A 149 2.98 15.48 -5.37
C ILE A 149 4.10 16.36 -4.81
N SER A 150 5.38 16.00 -5.05
CA SER A 150 6.52 16.71 -4.51
C SER A 150 6.79 18.05 -5.22
N THR A 151 6.54 18.09 -6.53
CA THR A 151 6.76 19.29 -7.36
C THR A 151 5.46 20.04 -7.67
N GLY A 152 4.31 19.39 -7.54
CA GLY A 152 3.01 19.88 -7.96
C GLY A 152 2.79 19.81 -9.48
N GLU A 153 3.69 19.14 -10.22
CA GLU A 153 3.49 18.93 -11.65
C GLU A 153 2.28 18.06 -11.93
N PHE A 154 1.42 18.52 -12.84
CA PHE A 154 0.20 17.83 -13.22
C PHE A 154 0.02 17.83 -14.74
N TYR A 155 -0.19 16.65 -15.31
CA TYR A 155 -0.50 16.45 -16.72
C TYR A 155 -1.76 15.63 -16.88
N ALA A 156 -2.56 15.94 -17.91
CA ALA A 156 -3.72 15.14 -18.25
C ALA A 156 -3.83 15.01 -19.79
N ALA A 157 -4.27 13.84 -20.24
CA ALA A 157 -4.47 13.55 -21.65
C ALA A 157 -5.63 12.57 -21.84
N GLU A 158 -6.20 12.59 -23.05
CA GLU A 158 -7.25 11.64 -23.48
C GLU A 158 -6.93 11.16 -24.89
N GLY A 159 -7.17 9.88 -25.16
CA GLY A 159 -6.94 9.32 -26.48
C GLY A 159 -7.18 7.80 -26.56
N SER A 160 -6.61 7.18 -27.59
CA SER A 160 -6.63 5.72 -27.71
C SER A 160 -5.76 5.05 -26.67
N ASP A 161 -6.04 3.79 -26.32
CA ASP A 161 -5.24 3.01 -25.37
C ASP A 161 -3.76 2.97 -25.77
N ALA A 162 -3.46 2.84 -27.06
CA ALA A 162 -2.09 2.87 -27.59
C ALA A 162 -1.37 4.22 -27.39
N TYR A 163 -2.11 5.34 -27.43
CA TYR A 163 -1.54 6.66 -27.13
C TYR A 163 -1.27 6.81 -25.63
N ILE A 164 -2.22 6.39 -24.80
CA ILE A 164 -2.07 6.42 -23.35
C ILE A 164 -0.93 5.52 -22.89
N ASP A 165 -0.77 4.32 -23.50
CA ASP A 165 0.36 3.43 -23.20
C ASP A 165 1.73 4.06 -23.46
N LYS A 166 1.84 4.86 -24.53
CA LYS A 166 3.07 5.62 -24.81
C LYS A 166 3.35 6.67 -23.74
N LEU A 167 2.32 7.38 -23.28
CA LEU A 167 2.48 8.38 -22.20
C LEU A 167 2.90 7.71 -20.89
N ILE A 168 2.26 6.61 -20.52
CA ILE A 168 2.61 5.81 -19.34
C ILE A 168 4.06 5.31 -19.45
N SER A 169 4.47 4.84 -20.62
CA SER A 169 5.83 4.36 -20.86
C SER A 169 6.88 5.47 -20.74
N ASN A 170 6.57 6.67 -21.21
CA ASN A 170 7.50 7.80 -21.22
C ASN A 170 7.65 8.45 -19.83
N LEU A 171 6.54 8.64 -19.11
CA LEU A 171 6.54 9.26 -17.79
C LEU A 171 6.84 8.27 -16.67
N ALA A 172 6.75 6.96 -16.95
CA ALA A 172 7.08 5.84 -16.06
C ALA A 172 6.59 6.06 -14.62
N PRO A 173 5.27 6.24 -14.41
CA PRO A 173 4.73 6.50 -13.08
C PRO A 173 5.07 5.35 -12.12
N LYS A 174 5.30 5.67 -10.87
CA LYS A 174 5.63 4.67 -9.83
C LYS A 174 4.40 3.91 -9.34
N GLU A 175 3.22 4.50 -9.56
CA GLU A 175 1.93 3.89 -9.20
C GLU A 175 0.88 4.31 -10.21
N ILE A 176 -0.03 3.37 -10.56
CA ILE A 176 -1.17 3.66 -11.41
C ILE A 176 -2.44 3.24 -10.67
N ILE A 177 -3.41 4.16 -10.61
CA ILE A 177 -4.75 3.89 -10.11
C ILE A 177 -5.74 3.87 -11.27
N TYR A 178 -6.75 3.01 -11.20
CA TYR A 178 -7.81 2.91 -12.21
C TYR A 178 -9.14 2.50 -11.58
N GLN A 179 -10.22 2.55 -12.36
CA GLN A 179 -11.56 2.21 -11.91
C GLN A 179 -11.65 0.74 -11.49
N ARG A 180 -12.25 0.47 -10.35
CA ARG A 180 -12.53 -0.89 -9.88
C ARG A 180 -13.41 -1.65 -10.88
N GLY A 181 -13.08 -2.93 -11.11
CA GLY A 181 -13.77 -3.79 -12.07
C GLY A 181 -13.27 -3.64 -13.52
N TYR A 182 -12.14 -2.95 -13.71
CA TYR A 182 -11.50 -2.80 -15.02
C TYR A 182 -10.12 -3.48 -15.07
N GLU A 183 -9.87 -4.44 -14.20
CA GLU A 183 -8.59 -5.13 -14.05
C GLU A 183 -8.17 -5.82 -15.36
N ASP A 184 -9.09 -6.59 -15.97
CA ASP A 184 -8.83 -7.30 -17.24
C ASP A 184 -8.56 -6.29 -18.36
N ARG A 185 -9.38 -5.24 -18.48
CA ARG A 185 -9.20 -4.21 -19.50
C ARG A 185 -7.89 -3.43 -19.32
N PHE A 186 -7.48 -3.18 -18.07
CA PHE A 186 -6.20 -2.54 -17.77
C PHE A 186 -5.04 -3.43 -18.21
N SER A 187 -5.10 -4.73 -17.89
CA SER A 187 -4.10 -5.72 -18.26
C SER A 187 -4.00 -5.88 -19.77
N ASP A 188 -5.14 -5.91 -20.48
CA ASP A 188 -5.19 -6.02 -21.94
C ASP A 188 -4.62 -4.78 -22.64
N ALA A 189 -4.90 -3.58 -22.12
CA ALA A 189 -4.48 -2.32 -22.73
C ALA A 189 -3.01 -1.97 -22.45
N PHE A 190 -2.51 -2.25 -21.23
CA PHE A 190 -1.22 -1.77 -20.75
C PHE A 190 -0.26 -2.87 -20.30
N GLY A 191 -0.71 -4.13 -20.33
CA GLY A 191 0.08 -5.31 -19.93
C GLY A 191 0.28 -5.43 -18.42
N SER A 192 0.92 -6.54 -18.02
CA SER A 192 1.31 -6.79 -16.61
C SER A 192 2.63 -6.08 -16.29
N ARG A 193 2.75 -4.80 -16.57
CA ARG A 193 3.90 -4.03 -16.11
C ARG A 193 3.84 -3.97 -14.59
N HIS A 194 5.00 -3.97 -13.93
CA HIS A 194 5.14 -3.92 -12.47
C HIS A 194 4.70 -2.56 -11.88
N TYR A 195 3.46 -2.19 -12.12
CA TYR A 195 2.83 -1.06 -11.45
C TYR A 195 1.99 -1.59 -10.30
N THR A 196 2.12 -0.99 -9.14
CA THR A 196 1.21 -1.24 -8.02
C THR A 196 -0.15 -0.68 -8.43
N SER A 197 -1.03 -1.53 -8.96
CA SER A 197 -2.38 -1.12 -9.33
C SER A 197 -3.27 -1.06 -8.11
N VAL A 198 -3.96 0.05 -7.94
CA VAL A 198 -4.95 0.23 -6.87
C VAL A 198 -6.29 0.49 -7.50
N SER A 199 -7.25 -0.42 -7.28
CA SER A 199 -8.61 -0.18 -7.73
C SER A 199 -9.37 0.68 -6.70
N TYR A 200 -9.76 1.90 -7.09
CA TYR A 200 -10.55 2.80 -6.25
C TYR A 200 -12.05 2.62 -6.45
N THR A 201 -12.80 2.56 -5.32
CA THR A 201 -14.27 2.43 -5.31
C THR A 201 -15.02 3.75 -5.49
N HIS A 202 -14.37 4.90 -5.44
CA HIS A 202 -15.00 6.22 -5.31
C HIS A 202 -14.43 7.28 -6.27
N LEU A 203 -14.45 6.99 -7.58
CA LEU A 203 -14.57 8.07 -8.57
C LEU A 203 -16.04 8.19 -9.00
N ARG A 204 -16.95 8.41 -8.06
CA ARG A 204 -18.16 9.14 -8.38
C ARG A 204 -17.74 10.60 -8.41
N ALA A 205 -17.52 11.14 -9.60
CA ALA A 205 -17.72 12.56 -9.81
C ALA A 205 -19.11 12.86 -9.28
N HIS A 206 -19.21 13.67 -8.24
CA HIS A 206 -20.43 14.42 -8.01
C HIS A 206 -20.56 15.29 -9.27
N GLU A 207 -21.39 14.87 -10.21
CA GLU A 207 -21.94 15.76 -11.20
C GLU A 207 -22.79 16.77 -10.40
N THR A 208 -22.16 17.80 -9.90
CA THR A 208 -22.86 19.04 -9.58
C THR A 208 -23.24 19.59 -10.95
N GLU A 209 -24.50 19.42 -11.34
CA GLU A 209 -25.09 20.22 -12.39
C GLU A 209 -24.88 21.67 -12.01
N LEU A 210 -23.91 22.32 -12.63
CA LEU A 210 -23.80 23.77 -12.63
C LEU A 210 -24.95 24.26 -13.49
N HIS A 211 -26.09 24.58 -12.85
CA HIS A 211 -27.07 25.45 -13.43
C HIS A 211 -26.43 26.82 -13.64
N LEU A 212 -25.95 27.05 -14.85
CA LEU A 212 -25.67 28.39 -15.35
C LEU A 212 -27.04 29.11 -15.41
N VAL A 213 -27.33 29.93 -14.40
CA VAL A 213 -28.40 30.93 -14.47
C VAL A 213 -27.80 32.10 -15.23
N CYS A 214 -28.37 32.35 -16.44
CA CYS A 214 -28.16 33.55 -17.21
C CYS A 214 -28.70 34.78 -16.50
#